data_c8050d21e4790a9549ae97f92b2951bb
#
_entry.id   c8050d21e4790a9549ae97f92b2951bb
#
_cell.length_a   1.000
_cell.length_b   1.000
_cell.length_c   1.000
_cell.angle_alpha   90.00
_cell.angle_beta   90.00
_cell.angle_gamma   90.00
#
_symmetry.space_group_name_H-M   'P 1'
#
loop_
_entity.id
_entity.type
_entity.pdbx_description
1 polymer ?
#
loop_
_entity_poly.entity_id
_entity_poly.type
_entity_poly.pdbx_seq_one_letter_code
_entity_poly.pdbx_strand_id
1 'polypeptide(L)'
;WLEVTGTVVTALGAGVPTGTPAHALGAVTVVPGFVDMHTHGGGSGAFPEATAESSLASRDLHRRHGTTSMIASLVAAHPADLLRQVGVLTEQVQDGLLAGIHLEGPWLSAQRCGAHEPGALRDPEASEIDRVLAAGKGTIRMVTIAPELHGALPAIRRISDAGAVAAIGHTNASYQEARAGVEAGARVATHLF
;
A
#
# COMPACT_ATOMS: atom_id res chain seq x y z
N TRP A 1 18.68 -26.89 8.05
CA TRP A 1 17.65 -26.58 9.05
C TRP A 1 17.62 -25.08 9.40
N LEU A 2 16.50 -24.67 9.91
CA LEU A 2 16.23 -23.28 10.31
C LEU A 2 15.55 -23.33 11.68
N GLU A 3 16.03 -22.50 12.61
CA GLU A 3 15.41 -22.31 13.91
C GLU A 3 14.72 -20.94 13.99
N VAL A 4 13.50 -20.96 14.50
CA VAL A 4 12.69 -19.74 14.69
C VAL A 4 12.24 -19.67 16.14
N THR A 5 12.50 -18.54 16.78
CA THR A 5 12.00 -18.24 18.13
C THR A 5 11.12 -17.00 18.05
N GLY A 6 9.82 -17.18 18.32
CA GLY A 6 8.84 -16.12 18.14
C GLY A 6 8.74 -15.72 16.66
N THR A 7 9.14 -14.50 16.33
CA THR A 7 9.09 -13.94 14.97
C THR A 7 10.47 -13.82 14.31
N VAL A 8 11.50 -14.36 14.91
CA VAL A 8 12.90 -14.17 14.49
C VAL A 8 13.54 -15.50 14.13
N VAL A 9 14.27 -15.53 13.01
CA VAL A 9 15.17 -16.63 12.66
C VAL A 9 16.40 -16.53 13.59
N THR A 10 16.56 -17.49 14.50
CA THR A 10 17.61 -17.48 15.51
C THR A 10 18.84 -18.29 15.12
N ALA A 11 18.70 -19.28 14.26
CA ALA A 11 19.82 -20.05 13.76
C ALA A 11 19.55 -20.69 12.39
N LEU A 12 20.62 -20.96 11.66
CA LEU A 12 20.66 -21.69 10.40
C LEU A 12 21.80 -22.71 10.44
N GLY A 13 21.61 -23.87 9.81
CA GLY A 13 22.69 -24.85 9.74
C GLY A 13 22.47 -25.90 8.66
N ALA A 14 23.57 -26.58 8.31
CA ALA A 14 23.55 -27.74 7.44
C ALA A 14 23.34 -29.04 8.24
N GLY A 15 22.95 -30.10 7.58
CA GLY A 15 22.74 -31.42 8.20
C GLY A 15 21.50 -31.49 9.10
N VAL A 16 21.56 -32.32 10.13
CA VAL A 16 20.45 -32.55 11.07
C VAL A 16 20.61 -31.64 12.29
N PRO A 17 19.56 -30.94 12.75
CA PRO A 17 19.65 -30.13 13.96
C PRO A 17 19.88 -31.05 15.19
N THR A 18 20.55 -30.52 16.20
CA THR A 18 20.83 -31.25 17.46
C THR A 18 19.65 -31.26 18.45
N GLY A 19 18.61 -30.50 18.18
CA GLY A 19 17.38 -30.45 18.96
C GLY A 19 16.23 -31.23 18.35
N THR A 20 15.08 -31.24 18.99
CA THR A 20 13.87 -31.86 18.45
C THR A 20 13.29 -30.97 17.35
N PRO A 21 13.28 -31.39 16.09
CA PRO A 21 12.67 -30.62 15.03
C PRO A 21 11.15 -30.58 15.21
N ALA A 22 10.56 -29.40 15.14
CA ALA A 22 9.11 -29.24 15.22
C ALA A 22 8.41 -29.70 13.93
N HIS A 23 9.05 -29.46 12.78
CA HIS A 23 8.48 -29.77 11.46
C HIS A 23 9.56 -30.25 10.48
N ALA A 24 9.26 -31.33 9.75
CA ALA A 24 10.07 -31.81 8.61
C ALA A 24 9.38 -31.39 7.31
N LEU A 25 9.97 -30.45 6.59
CA LEU A 25 9.41 -29.90 5.36
C LEU A 25 9.84 -30.66 4.08
N GLY A 26 10.77 -31.63 4.23
CA GLY A 26 11.34 -32.35 3.09
C GLY A 26 12.30 -31.47 2.28
N ALA A 27 12.46 -31.81 1.00
CA ALA A 27 13.35 -31.10 0.08
C ALA A 27 12.66 -29.85 -0.49
N VAL A 28 12.65 -28.78 0.30
CA VAL A 28 12.05 -27.47 -0.08
C VAL A 28 13.06 -26.35 0.04
N THR A 29 12.85 -25.29 -0.72
CA THR A 29 13.55 -24.01 -0.53
C THR A 29 12.68 -23.08 0.32
N VAL A 30 13.23 -22.62 1.42
CA VAL A 30 12.57 -21.60 2.27
C VAL A 30 13.05 -20.24 1.84
N VAL A 31 12.13 -19.35 1.56
CA VAL A 31 12.39 -17.94 1.17
C VAL A 31 11.59 -17.00 2.07
N PRO A 32 11.97 -15.73 2.19
CA PRO A 32 11.10 -14.73 2.81
C PRO A 32 9.75 -14.67 2.13
N GLY A 33 8.69 -14.45 2.90
CA GLY A 33 7.37 -14.22 2.34
C GLY A 33 7.33 -12.95 1.50
N PHE A 34 6.45 -12.90 0.51
CA PHE A 34 6.28 -11.72 -0.33
C PHE A 34 5.71 -10.55 0.46
N VAL A 35 6.18 -9.35 0.12
CA VAL A 35 5.63 -8.08 0.58
C VAL A 35 4.88 -7.44 -0.59
N ASP A 36 3.57 -7.34 -0.47
CA ASP A 36 2.72 -6.74 -1.50
C ASP A 36 2.41 -5.29 -1.13
N MET A 37 2.94 -4.37 -1.92
CA MET A 37 2.79 -2.93 -1.70
C MET A 37 1.67 -2.30 -2.53
N HIS A 38 1.05 -3.06 -3.45
CA HIS A 38 0.00 -2.53 -4.32
C HIS A 38 -0.95 -3.63 -4.76
N THR A 39 -2.06 -3.76 -4.06
CA THR A 39 -3.14 -4.67 -4.43
C THR A 39 -4.49 -4.10 -3.99
N HIS A 40 -5.50 -4.18 -4.85
CA HIS A 40 -6.85 -3.69 -4.59
C HIS A 40 -7.79 -4.76 -4.01
N GLY A 41 -7.28 -5.97 -3.85
CA GLY A 41 -8.04 -7.09 -3.35
C GLY A 41 -7.69 -8.40 -4.05
N GLY A 42 -8.55 -9.41 -3.91
CA GLY A 42 -8.38 -10.71 -4.54
C GLY A 42 -9.42 -11.72 -4.05
N GLY A 43 -9.59 -12.81 -4.81
CA GLY A 43 -10.64 -13.76 -4.51
C GLY A 43 -12.02 -13.16 -4.72
N SER A 44 -12.81 -13.11 -3.66
CA SER A 44 -14.15 -12.51 -3.69
C SER A 44 -14.23 -11.17 -2.95
N GLY A 45 -13.09 -10.59 -2.51
CA GLY A 45 -13.05 -9.34 -1.74
C GLY A 45 -12.25 -8.24 -2.43
N ALA A 46 -12.62 -6.99 -2.18
CA ALA A 46 -11.89 -5.81 -2.62
C ALA A 46 -11.72 -4.82 -1.45
N PHE A 47 -10.53 -4.28 -1.29
CA PHE A 47 -10.25 -3.32 -0.21
C PHE A 47 -11.09 -2.03 -0.29
N PRO A 48 -11.44 -1.49 -1.48
CA PRO A 48 -12.35 -0.35 -1.59
C PRO A 48 -13.77 -0.59 -1.02
N GLU A 49 -14.20 -1.83 -0.82
CA GLU A 49 -15.47 -2.13 -0.13
C GLU A 49 -15.42 -1.71 1.34
N ALA A 50 -14.21 -1.68 1.91
CA ALA A 50 -13.94 -1.32 3.29
C ALA A 50 -14.80 -2.11 4.28
N THR A 51 -14.76 -3.45 4.16
CA THR A 51 -15.38 -4.39 5.09
C THR A 51 -14.33 -5.39 5.59
N ALA A 52 -14.53 -5.90 6.81
CA ALA A 52 -13.62 -6.91 7.35
C ALA A 52 -13.65 -8.21 6.52
N GLU A 53 -14.83 -8.59 6.03
CA GLU A 53 -15.02 -9.79 5.22
C GLU A 53 -14.21 -9.73 3.92
N SER A 54 -14.32 -8.63 3.17
CA SER A 54 -13.58 -8.43 1.91
C SER A 54 -12.08 -8.37 2.13
N SER A 55 -11.64 -7.72 3.21
CA SER A 55 -10.22 -7.65 3.55
C SER A 55 -9.65 -9.01 3.95
N LEU A 56 -10.40 -9.81 4.71
CA LEU A 56 -10.01 -11.17 5.07
C LEU A 56 -9.94 -12.08 3.84
N ALA A 57 -10.95 -12.03 2.97
CA ALA A 57 -10.98 -12.83 1.74
C ALA A 57 -9.77 -12.52 0.85
N SER A 58 -9.45 -11.23 0.67
CA SER A 58 -8.30 -10.78 -0.10
C SER A 58 -6.98 -11.23 0.52
N ARG A 59 -6.78 -10.97 1.82
CA ARG A 59 -5.57 -11.37 2.56
C ARG A 59 -5.35 -12.88 2.47
N ASP A 60 -6.38 -13.67 2.71
CA ASP A 60 -6.28 -15.14 2.77
C ASP A 60 -5.99 -15.74 1.39
N LEU A 61 -6.49 -15.14 0.30
CA LEU A 61 -6.06 -15.52 -1.05
C LEU A 61 -4.56 -15.30 -1.23
N HIS A 62 -4.07 -14.07 -1.03
CA HIS A 62 -2.67 -13.74 -1.25
C HIS A 62 -1.74 -14.51 -0.32
N ARG A 63 -2.15 -14.74 0.93
CA ARG A 63 -1.38 -15.54 1.89
C ARG A 63 -1.18 -16.98 1.44
N ARG A 64 -2.18 -17.61 0.83
CA ARG A 64 -2.05 -18.96 0.25
C ARG A 64 -1.05 -19.00 -0.91
N HIS A 65 -0.75 -17.86 -1.52
CA HIS A 65 0.23 -17.72 -2.60
C HIS A 65 1.57 -17.12 -2.15
N GLY A 66 1.80 -17.03 -0.83
CA GLY A 66 3.10 -16.68 -0.26
C GLY A 66 3.27 -15.23 0.18
N THR A 67 2.25 -14.38 0.05
CA THR A 67 2.30 -13.01 0.58
C THR A 67 2.12 -13.04 2.10
N THR A 68 3.10 -12.53 2.83
CA THR A 68 3.08 -12.49 4.30
C THR A 68 2.83 -11.09 4.86
N SER A 69 3.05 -10.06 4.05
CA SER A 69 2.77 -8.67 4.41
C SER A 69 2.14 -7.98 3.22
N MET A 70 1.08 -7.20 3.44
CA MET A 70 0.43 -6.43 2.37
C MET A 70 -0.15 -5.13 2.90
N ILE A 71 -0.18 -4.13 2.02
CA ILE A 71 -0.94 -2.91 2.25
C ILE A 71 -2.18 -2.92 1.35
N ALA A 72 -3.31 -2.44 1.90
CA ALA A 72 -4.55 -2.35 1.16
C ALA A 72 -4.55 -1.12 0.24
N SER A 73 -4.70 -1.31 -1.06
CA SER A 73 -4.80 -0.21 -2.01
C SER A 73 -6.25 0.21 -2.22
N LEU A 74 -6.51 1.49 -1.98
CA LEU A 74 -7.77 2.15 -2.33
C LEU A 74 -7.63 2.79 -3.71
N VAL A 75 -8.70 2.79 -4.48
CA VAL A 75 -8.81 3.55 -5.73
C VAL A 75 -9.35 4.95 -5.46
N ALA A 76 -9.29 5.82 -6.47
CA ALA A 76 -9.91 7.14 -6.40
C ALA A 76 -11.38 7.05 -5.99
N ALA A 77 -11.76 7.82 -4.98
CA ALA A 77 -13.12 7.88 -4.46
C ALA A 77 -13.50 9.31 -4.10
N HIS A 78 -14.80 9.60 -4.03
CA HIS A 78 -15.31 10.88 -3.56
C HIS A 78 -14.91 11.14 -2.09
N PRO A 79 -14.78 12.40 -1.65
CA PRO A 79 -14.18 12.73 -0.35
C PRO A 79 -14.77 12.00 0.85
N ALA A 80 -16.08 11.86 0.91
CA ALA A 80 -16.76 11.18 2.03
C ALA A 80 -16.46 9.67 2.05
N ASP A 81 -16.48 9.04 0.87
CA ASP A 81 -16.19 7.61 0.74
C ASP A 81 -14.72 7.30 1.03
N LEU A 82 -13.80 8.13 0.53
CA LEU A 82 -12.38 7.99 0.82
C LEU A 82 -12.10 8.03 2.33
N LEU A 83 -12.68 9.01 3.04
CA LEU A 83 -12.52 9.11 4.49
C LEU A 83 -13.11 7.91 5.24
N ARG A 84 -14.28 7.43 4.82
CA ARG A 84 -14.91 6.21 5.37
C ARG A 84 -14.01 4.99 5.15
N GLN A 85 -13.53 4.79 3.94
CA GLN A 85 -12.66 3.67 3.57
C GLN A 85 -11.34 3.69 4.37
N VAL A 86 -10.70 4.85 4.44
CA VAL A 86 -9.47 5.04 5.23
C VAL A 86 -9.74 4.75 6.71
N GLY A 87 -10.85 5.23 7.27
CA GLY A 87 -11.20 4.98 8.68
C GLY A 87 -11.30 3.49 8.99
N VAL A 88 -12.07 2.75 8.19
CA VAL A 88 -12.27 1.30 8.38
C VAL A 88 -10.95 0.52 8.21
N LEU A 89 -10.18 0.80 7.15
CA LEU A 89 -8.91 0.12 6.95
C LEU A 89 -7.87 0.48 8.02
N THR A 90 -7.94 1.69 8.58
CA THR A 90 -7.08 2.09 9.72
C THR A 90 -7.27 1.17 10.92
N GLU A 91 -8.52 0.85 11.27
CA GLU A 91 -8.82 -0.11 12.35
C GLU A 91 -8.23 -1.50 12.03
N GLN A 92 -8.39 -1.97 10.81
CA GLN A 92 -7.83 -3.27 10.39
C GLN A 92 -6.29 -3.31 10.41
N VAL A 93 -5.62 -2.21 10.13
CA VAL A 93 -4.16 -2.10 10.29
C VAL A 93 -3.77 -2.11 11.76
N GLN A 94 -4.50 -1.40 12.62
CA GLN A 94 -4.26 -1.38 14.07
C GLN A 94 -4.47 -2.76 14.71
N ASP A 95 -5.43 -3.53 14.20
CA ASP A 95 -5.70 -4.92 14.62
C ASP A 95 -4.68 -5.93 14.03
N GLY A 96 -3.72 -5.48 13.22
CA GLY A 96 -2.68 -6.32 12.64
C GLY A 96 -3.12 -7.18 11.45
N LEU A 97 -4.30 -6.92 10.88
CA LEU A 97 -4.79 -7.61 9.69
C LEU A 97 -4.00 -7.23 8.43
N LEU A 98 -3.64 -5.97 8.30
CA LEU A 98 -2.93 -5.35 7.19
C LEU A 98 -1.67 -4.63 7.69
N ALA A 99 -0.67 -4.46 6.82
CA ALA A 99 0.55 -3.74 7.14
C ALA A 99 0.43 -2.21 6.94
N GLY A 100 -0.63 -1.76 6.28
CA GLY A 100 -0.89 -0.36 6.00
C GLY A 100 -1.91 -0.14 4.89
N ILE A 101 -2.06 1.12 4.50
CA ILE A 101 -2.96 1.57 3.45
C ILE A 101 -2.15 2.25 2.35
N HIS A 102 -2.48 1.96 1.10
CA HIS A 102 -2.04 2.70 -0.08
C HIS A 102 -3.23 3.45 -0.67
N LEU A 103 -3.06 4.73 -0.93
CA LEU A 103 -4.03 5.52 -1.68
C LEU A 103 -3.56 5.64 -3.13
N GLU A 104 -4.21 4.98 -4.06
CA GLU A 104 -4.00 5.22 -5.48
C GLU A 104 -4.95 6.32 -5.94
N GLY A 105 -4.47 7.55 -5.87
CA GLY A 105 -5.29 8.75 -6.02
C GLY A 105 -6.07 9.12 -4.74
N PRO A 106 -7.05 10.02 -4.89
CA PRO A 106 -7.74 10.51 -6.10
C PRO A 106 -7.01 11.62 -6.89
N TRP A 107 -5.85 12.00 -6.48
CA TRP A 107 -5.06 13.11 -7.04
C TRP A 107 -4.24 12.64 -8.26
N LEU A 108 -4.95 12.18 -9.30
CA LEU A 108 -4.40 11.57 -10.52
C LEU A 108 -4.82 12.34 -11.75
N SER A 109 -4.05 12.20 -12.83
CA SER A 109 -4.37 12.83 -14.13
C SER A 109 -5.59 12.18 -14.76
N ALA A 110 -6.59 12.97 -15.10
CA ALA A 110 -7.76 12.51 -15.84
C ALA A 110 -7.38 11.93 -17.23
N GLN A 111 -6.26 12.37 -17.82
CA GLN A 111 -5.75 11.83 -19.08
C GLN A 111 -5.14 10.44 -18.93
N ARG A 112 -4.81 10.01 -17.72
CA ARG A 112 -4.20 8.72 -17.36
C ARG A 112 -5.00 8.02 -16.28
N CYS A 113 -6.31 8.20 -16.26
CA CYS A 113 -7.19 7.66 -15.22
C CYS A 113 -7.13 6.12 -15.09
N GLY A 114 -6.82 5.40 -16.19
CA GLY A 114 -6.86 3.93 -16.15
C GLY A 114 -8.24 3.42 -15.74
N ALA A 115 -8.29 2.57 -14.73
CA ALA A 115 -9.53 2.00 -14.19
C ALA A 115 -10.23 2.89 -13.15
N HIS A 116 -9.65 4.06 -12.80
CA HIS A 116 -10.27 4.96 -11.84
C HIS A 116 -11.48 5.68 -12.45
N GLU A 117 -12.48 5.96 -11.61
CA GLU A 117 -13.64 6.76 -11.98
C GLU A 117 -13.23 8.22 -12.26
N PRO A 118 -13.40 8.75 -13.49
CA PRO A 118 -12.95 10.10 -13.82
C PRO A 118 -13.59 11.19 -12.94
N GLY A 119 -14.84 11.01 -12.52
CA GLY A 119 -15.58 11.94 -11.68
C GLY A 119 -15.05 12.04 -10.23
N ALA A 120 -14.26 11.08 -9.79
CA ALA A 120 -13.61 11.08 -8.47
C ALA A 120 -12.24 11.76 -8.49
N LEU A 121 -11.63 11.95 -9.68
CA LEU A 121 -10.30 12.54 -9.82
C LEU A 121 -10.36 14.05 -9.60
N ARG A 122 -9.32 14.61 -8.99
CA ARG A 122 -9.24 16.03 -8.63
C ARG A 122 -7.83 16.48 -8.28
N ASP A 123 -7.63 17.78 -8.28
CA ASP A 123 -6.39 18.38 -7.79
C ASP A 123 -6.26 18.20 -6.27
N PRO A 124 -5.03 18.04 -5.75
CA PRO A 124 -4.78 17.86 -4.33
C PRO A 124 -4.92 19.18 -3.55
N GLU A 125 -5.96 19.27 -2.76
CA GLU A 125 -6.17 20.35 -1.82
C GLU A 125 -5.50 20.04 -0.47
N ALA A 126 -4.69 20.96 0.06
CA ALA A 126 -3.94 20.76 1.32
C ALA A 126 -4.85 20.33 2.47
N SER A 127 -6.01 20.94 2.60
CA SER A 127 -7.00 20.62 3.64
C SER A 127 -7.59 19.20 3.49
N GLU A 128 -7.73 18.71 2.28
CA GLU A 128 -8.20 17.34 2.06
C GLU A 128 -7.11 16.33 2.44
N ILE A 129 -5.88 16.57 2.00
CA ILE A 129 -4.74 15.71 2.35
C ILE A 129 -4.58 15.62 3.87
N ASP A 130 -4.65 16.75 4.58
CA ASP A 130 -4.57 16.77 6.04
C ASP A 130 -5.68 15.94 6.70
N ARG A 131 -6.92 16.06 6.23
CA ARG A 131 -8.04 15.26 6.76
C ARG A 131 -7.84 13.76 6.51
N VAL A 132 -7.38 13.39 5.32
CA VAL A 132 -7.14 11.98 4.95
C VAL A 132 -6.00 11.40 5.77
N LEU A 133 -4.87 12.11 5.90
CA LEU A 133 -3.73 11.68 6.71
C LEU A 133 -4.11 11.55 8.20
N ALA A 134 -4.91 12.50 8.71
CA ALA A 134 -5.40 12.45 10.09
C ALA A 134 -6.34 11.24 10.32
N ALA A 135 -7.24 10.95 9.38
CA ALA A 135 -8.11 9.78 9.44
C ALA A 135 -7.30 8.47 9.43
N GLY A 136 -6.20 8.45 8.70
CA GLY A 136 -5.29 7.30 8.64
C GLY A 136 -4.46 7.07 9.90
N LYS A 137 -4.36 8.02 10.83
CA LYS A 137 -3.62 7.87 12.10
C LYS A 137 -2.23 7.22 11.96
N GLY A 138 -1.51 7.54 10.87
CA GLY A 138 -0.18 6.99 10.57
C GLY A 138 -0.20 5.58 9.92
N THR A 139 -1.35 5.05 9.54
CA THR A 139 -1.45 3.75 8.83
C THR A 139 -1.32 3.88 7.31
N ILE A 140 -1.46 5.10 6.75
CA ILE A 140 -1.22 5.35 5.32
C ILE A 140 0.28 5.23 5.08
N ARG A 141 0.69 4.25 4.29
CA ARG A 141 2.09 3.96 3.97
C ARG A 141 2.53 4.50 2.62
N MET A 142 1.61 4.60 1.68
CA MET A 142 1.92 5.08 0.34
C MET A 142 0.75 5.87 -0.24
N VAL A 143 1.06 6.87 -1.05
CA VAL A 143 0.08 7.66 -1.81
C VAL A 143 0.60 7.85 -3.22
N THR A 144 -0.14 7.38 -4.21
CA THR A 144 0.13 7.65 -5.63
C THR A 144 -0.56 8.94 -6.04
N ILE A 145 0.21 9.83 -6.65
CA ILE A 145 -0.20 11.19 -7.06
C ILE A 145 0.45 11.57 -8.39
N ALA A 146 -0.27 12.33 -9.21
CA ALA A 146 0.25 12.89 -10.46
C ALA A 146 0.93 14.25 -10.18
N PRO A 147 2.23 14.39 -10.43
CA PRO A 147 3.01 15.56 -10.00
C PRO A 147 2.71 16.83 -10.79
N GLU A 148 2.10 16.73 -11.99
CA GLU A 148 1.72 17.86 -12.83
C GLU A 148 0.45 18.56 -12.37
N LEU A 149 -0.34 17.97 -11.47
CA LEU A 149 -1.58 18.58 -10.98
C LEU A 149 -1.30 19.84 -10.18
N HIS A 150 -2.26 20.77 -10.25
CA HIS A 150 -2.18 21.98 -9.43
C HIS A 150 -2.12 21.62 -7.94
N GLY A 151 -1.12 22.13 -7.22
CA GLY A 151 -0.91 21.81 -5.80
C GLY A 151 -0.19 20.48 -5.50
N ALA A 152 0.19 19.69 -6.52
CA ALA A 152 0.78 18.36 -6.30
C ALA A 152 2.16 18.40 -5.60
N LEU A 153 3.04 19.33 -5.95
CA LEU A 153 4.36 19.38 -5.32
C LEU A 153 4.31 19.71 -3.81
N PRO A 154 3.53 20.68 -3.34
CA PRO A 154 3.25 20.85 -1.90
C PRO A 154 2.61 19.61 -1.26
N ALA A 155 1.69 18.94 -1.96
CA ALA A 155 1.04 17.74 -1.49
C ALA A 155 2.02 16.58 -1.28
N ILE A 156 2.95 16.36 -2.24
CA ILE A 156 4.00 15.35 -2.14
C ILE A 156 4.87 15.59 -0.90
N ARG A 157 5.28 16.83 -0.65
CA ARG A 157 6.04 17.18 0.57
C ARG A 157 5.24 16.84 1.84
N ARG A 158 3.98 17.25 1.89
CA ARG A 158 3.09 17.00 3.04
C ARG A 158 2.88 15.53 3.33
N ILE A 159 2.71 14.71 2.28
CA ILE A 159 2.62 13.24 2.38
C ILE A 159 3.92 12.67 2.96
N SER A 160 5.07 13.10 2.43
CA SER A 160 6.38 12.65 2.88
C SER A 160 6.68 13.06 4.33
N ASP A 161 6.34 14.31 4.70
CA ASP A 161 6.52 14.83 6.07
C ASP A 161 5.65 14.07 7.09
N ALA A 162 4.50 13.55 6.66
CA ALA A 162 3.64 12.68 7.47
C ALA A 162 4.17 11.23 7.58
N GLY A 163 5.30 10.90 6.97
CA GLY A 163 5.93 9.58 7.03
C GLY A 163 5.36 8.56 6.03
N ALA A 164 4.52 8.98 5.10
CA ALA A 164 4.05 8.14 4.01
C ALA A 164 4.95 8.29 2.77
N VAL A 165 5.06 7.25 1.95
CA VAL A 165 5.80 7.28 0.70
C VAL A 165 4.94 7.92 -0.39
N ALA A 166 5.38 9.03 -0.97
CA ALA A 166 4.77 9.55 -2.18
C ALA A 166 5.26 8.77 -3.41
N ALA A 167 4.33 8.32 -4.23
CA ALA A 167 4.57 7.61 -5.48
C ALA A 167 4.04 8.42 -6.67
N ILE A 168 4.77 8.46 -7.76
CA ILE A 168 4.33 9.08 -9.02
C ILE A 168 3.64 8.01 -9.87
N GLY A 169 2.42 8.25 -10.29
CA GLY A 169 1.67 7.37 -11.17
C GLY A 169 0.38 7.97 -11.67
N HIS A 170 -0.24 7.33 -12.65
CA HIS A 170 -1.42 7.84 -13.34
C HIS A 170 -1.23 9.31 -13.77
N THR A 171 -0.08 9.56 -14.39
CA THR A 171 0.42 10.90 -14.68
C THR A 171 0.61 11.11 -16.17
N ASN A 172 0.35 12.31 -16.65
CA ASN A 172 0.70 12.78 -17.97
C ASN A 172 1.87 13.79 -17.91
N ALA A 173 2.62 13.78 -16.79
CA ALA A 173 3.72 14.68 -16.54
C ALA A 173 4.81 14.57 -17.62
N SER A 174 5.37 15.70 -17.97
CA SER A 174 6.65 15.78 -18.68
C SER A 174 7.79 15.28 -17.79
N TYR A 175 8.95 15.04 -18.36
CA TYR A 175 10.16 14.71 -17.60
C TYR A 175 10.45 15.74 -16.52
N GLN A 176 10.33 17.03 -16.82
CA GLN A 176 10.59 18.11 -15.87
C GLN A 176 9.62 18.10 -14.69
N GLU A 177 8.35 17.87 -14.93
CA GLU A 177 7.31 17.78 -13.89
C GLU A 177 7.50 16.53 -13.03
N ALA A 178 7.78 15.37 -13.64
CA ALA A 178 8.08 14.14 -12.91
C ALA A 178 9.36 14.32 -12.03
N ARG A 179 10.41 14.94 -12.57
CA ARG A 179 11.61 15.28 -11.82
C ARG A 179 11.33 16.22 -10.65
N ALA A 180 10.51 17.25 -10.85
CA ALA A 180 10.08 18.13 -9.77
C ALA A 180 9.32 17.37 -8.66
N GLY A 181 8.51 16.37 -9.02
CA GLY A 181 7.86 15.47 -8.07
C GLY A 181 8.86 14.65 -7.24
N VAL A 182 9.92 14.12 -7.85
CA VAL A 182 11.02 13.45 -7.15
C VAL A 182 11.76 14.41 -6.22
N GLU A 183 12.07 15.62 -6.69
CA GLU A 183 12.71 16.66 -5.88
C GLU A 183 11.81 17.13 -4.70
N ALA A 184 10.49 17.07 -4.88
CA ALA A 184 9.52 17.33 -3.82
C ALA A 184 9.42 16.22 -2.77
N GLY A 185 9.93 15.01 -3.03
CA GLY A 185 9.98 13.93 -2.06
C GLY A 185 9.43 12.57 -2.54
N ALA A 186 8.91 12.46 -3.75
CA ALA A 186 8.45 11.18 -4.28
C ALA A 186 9.62 10.18 -4.42
N ARG A 187 9.36 8.89 -4.10
CA ARG A 187 10.38 7.83 -4.06
C ARG A 187 10.00 6.57 -4.81
N VAL A 188 8.77 6.45 -5.27
CA VAL A 188 8.24 5.28 -5.97
C VAL A 188 7.60 5.73 -7.28
N ALA A 189 7.65 4.89 -8.29
CA ALA A 189 6.86 5.03 -9.51
C ALA A 189 5.85 3.89 -9.58
N THR A 190 4.57 4.24 -9.70
CA THR A 190 3.47 3.29 -9.84
C THR A 190 3.28 2.97 -11.32
N HIS A 191 3.12 1.69 -11.68
CA HIS A 191 2.94 1.21 -13.05
C HIS A 191 4.05 1.68 -14.00
N LEU A 192 5.31 1.52 -13.58
CA LEU A 192 6.47 2.00 -14.35
C LEU A 192 6.64 1.30 -15.70
N PHE A 193 6.14 0.05 -15.84
CA PHE A 193 6.20 -0.76 -17.05
C PHE A 193 4.82 -1.13 -17.57
#